data_b2089ca991bdfa5f723c70f0323934b1
#
_entry.id   b2089ca991bdfa5f723c70f0323934b1
#
_cell.length_a   1.000
_cell.length_b   1.000
_cell.length_c   1.000
_cell.angle_alpha   90.00
_cell.angle_beta   90.00
_cell.angle_gamma   90.00
#
_symmetry.space_group_name_H-M   'P 1'
#
loop_
_entity.id
_entity.type
_entity.pdbx_description
1 polymer ?
#
loop_
_entity_poly.entity_id
_entity_poly.type
_entity_poly.pdbx_seq_one_letter_code
_entity_poly.pdbx_strand_id
1 'polypeptide(L)'
;MNPMQSFRSMSWKRSTPSFLRASTPEQEFILDPIVDSDRLHVRDSLDIVTMMGRDLGIPRWSMRIDDATMFLKRSDEHEVALHALIAEMEDPASPFYPDRFTYKEVAIFFGLPGRDVDKVLSWMRLKKLESLKVSPARTSITFSGNLLVLEAAFCTQFRRYRFEGKEYLANAHELSVPAAISPVISGFCNLSRLVSELQAHDQDSEISQKYGERG
;
A
#
# COMPACT_ATOMS: atom_id res chain seq x y z
N MET A 1 -4.35 4.41 -25.34
CA MET A 1 -5.49 5.35 -25.22
C MET A 1 -4.97 6.54 -24.41
N ASN A 2 -4.92 7.73 -24.99
CA ASN A 2 -4.29 8.90 -24.39
C ASN A 2 -5.16 9.37 -23.19
N PRO A 3 -4.66 9.44 -21.95
CA PRO A 3 -5.43 9.82 -20.78
C PRO A 3 -6.05 11.22 -20.88
N MET A 4 -5.52 12.08 -21.72
CA MET A 4 -6.07 13.42 -21.97
C MET A 4 -7.44 13.46 -22.67
N GLN A 5 -7.93 12.35 -23.23
CA GLN A 5 -9.25 12.33 -23.89
C GLN A 5 -10.43 12.18 -22.92
N SER A 6 -10.20 11.72 -21.69
CA SER A 6 -11.24 11.56 -20.67
C SER A 6 -11.71 12.90 -20.03
N PHE A 7 -10.91 13.95 -20.17
CA PHE A 7 -11.16 15.27 -19.55
C PHE A 7 -12.16 16.18 -20.30
N ARG A 8 -12.92 15.65 -21.27
CA ARG A 8 -13.75 16.47 -22.16
C ARG A 8 -15.01 17.12 -21.54
N SER A 9 -15.32 16.83 -20.27
CA SER A 9 -16.55 17.32 -19.62
C SER A 9 -16.38 18.44 -18.58
N MET A 10 -15.15 18.82 -18.21
CA MET A 10 -14.89 19.80 -17.14
C MET A 10 -14.75 21.24 -17.66
N SER A 11 -15.35 22.20 -16.95
CA SER A 11 -15.45 23.61 -17.36
C SER A 11 -14.12 24.38 -17.30
N TRP A 12 -13.14 23.91 -16.54
CA TRP A 12 -11.81 24.51 -16.34
C TRP A 12 -10.79 24.32 -17.48
N LYS A 13 -11.23 23.75 -18.60
CA LYS A 13 -10.40 23.48 -19.80
C LYS A 13 -9.67 24.69 -20.40
N ARG A 14 -9.94 25.89 -19.96
CA ARG A 14 -9.36 27.11 -20.55
C ARG A 14 -8.09 27.60 -19.86
N SER A 15 -7.76 27.12 -18.66
CA SER A 15 -6.54 27.50 -17.94
C SER A 15 -6.17 26.41 -16.93
N THR A 16 -5.36 25.44 -17.35
CA THR A 16 -4.75 24.49 -16.41
C THR A 16 -3.85 25.28 -15.47
N PRO A 17 -4.07 25.25 -14.15
CA PRO A 17 -3.23 25.94 -13.18
C PRO A 17 -1.78 25.53 -13.30
N SER A 18 -0.87 26.45 -12.97
CA SER A 18 0.57 26.18 -13.05
C SER A 18 1.01 24.99 -12.20
N PHE A 19 0.38 24.77 -11.05
CA PHE A 19 0.68 23.62 -10.18
C PHE A 19 0.23 22.28 -10.76
N LEU A 20 -0.85 22.22 -11.55
CA LEU A 20 -1.24 21.02 -12.29
C LEU A 20 -0.37 20.75 -13.51
N ARG A 21 0.29 21.79 -14.07
CA ARG A 21 1.24 21.62 -15.16
C ARG A 21 2.59 21.09 -14.68
N ALA A 22 2.99 21.42 -13.46
CA ALA A 22 4.20 20.92 -12.83
C ALA A 22 4.09 19.44 -12.44
N SER A 23 2.86 18.97 -12.20
CA SER A 23 2.56 17.56 -11.91
C SER A 23 2.42 16.76 -13.21
N THR A 24 3.53 16.59 -13.94
CA THR A 24 3.53 15.72 -15.13
C THR A 24 3.46 14.26 -14.70
N PRO A 25 2.39 13.51 -15.08
CA PRO A 25 2.19 12.11 -14.63
C PRO A 25 3.20 11.12 -15.22
N GLU A 26 4.24 11.57 -15.89
CA GLU A 26 5.16 10.73 -16.66
C GLU A 26 6.56 10.56 -16.05
N GLN A 27 6.89 11.31 -14.99
CA GLN A 27 8.19 11.15 -14.34
C GLN A 27 8.22 9.88 -13.49
N GLU A 28 8.95 8.87 -13.94
CA GLU A 28 9.19 7.65 -13.16
C GLU A 28 10.12 7.96 -11.97
N PHE A 29 9.81 7.38 -10.82
CA PHE A 29 10.62 7.49 -9.60
C PHE A 29 11.51 6.26 -9.39
N ILE A 30 11.09 5.10 -9.90
CA ILE A 30 11.86 3.86 -9.87
C ILE A 30 12.68 3.79 -11.15
N LEU A 31 13.91 4.31 -11.12
CA LEU A 31 14.79 4.36 -12.28
C LEU A 31 15.72 3.14 -12.37
N ASP A 32 16.13 2.62 -11.23
CA ASP A 32 17.06 1.51 -11.13
C ASP A 32 16.38 0.16 -11.24
N PRO A 33 17.09 -0.88 -11.71
CA PRO A 33 16.61 -2.25 -11.64
C PRO A 33 16.33 -2.67 -10.20
N ILE A 34 15.24 -3.39 -9.99
CA ILE A 34 14.88 -3.92 -8.66
C ILE A 34 15.77 -5.14 -8.36
N VAL A 35 16.79 -4.94 -7.54
CA VAL A 35 17.72 -5.98 -7.08
C VAL A 35 17.34 -6.37 -5.65
N ASP A 36 16.96 -7.64 -5.47
CA ASP A 36 16.42 -8.10 -4.19
C ASP A 36 17.45 -8.18 -3.05
N SER A 37 18.73 -8.29 -3.37
CA SER A 37 19.82 -8.30 -2.39
C SER A 37 20.20 -6.91 -1.88
N ASP A 38 19.85 -5.84 -2.61
CA ASP A 38 20.07 -4.47 -2.18
C ASP A 38 18.80 -3.92 -1.54
N ARG A 39 18.78 -3.82 -0.22
CA ARG A 39 17.56 -3.58 0.55
C ARG A 39 17.71 -2.44 1.54
N LEU A 40 16.63 -1.72 1.76
CA LEU A 40 16.52 -0.68 2.78
C LEU A 40 15.38 -1.02 3.75
N HIS A 41 15.59 -0.69 5.03
CA HIS A 41 14.55 -0.82 6.04
C HIS A 41 13.50 0.27 5.88
N VAL A 42 12.25 -0.13 6.05
CA VAL A 42 11.12 0.80 6.11
C VAL A 42 10.94 1.23 7.55
N ARG A 43 11.22 2.49 7.82
CA ARG A 43 11.13 3.07 9.17
C ARG A 43 9.72 2.94 9.73
N ASP A 44 9.62 2.84 11.05
CA ASP A 44 8.35 2.79 11.78
C ASP A 44 7.44 1.64 11.34
N SER A 45 8.02 0.55 10.80
CA SER A 45 7.30 -0.65 10.41
C SER A 45 7.14 -1.68 11.54
N LEU A 46 7.61 -1.36 12.76
CA LEU A 46 7.37 -2.15 13.95
C LEU A 46 6.09 -1.72 14.66
N ASP A 47 5.28 -2.70 15.05
CA ASP A 47 4.08 -2.45 15.85
C ASP A 47 4.43 -2.27 17.34
N ILE A 48 3.57 -1.54 18.07
CA ILE A 48 3.70 -1.34 19.52
C ILE A 48 3.70 -2.69 20.27
N VAL A 49 2.98 -3.69 19.78
CA VAL A 49 2.95 -5.03 20.39
C VAL A 49 4.30 -5.73 20.32
N THR A 50 5.11 -5.45 19.30
CA THR A 50 6.49 -5.95 19.21
C THR A 50 7.42 -5.22 20.18
N MET A 51 7.24 -3.91 20.33
CA MET A 51 8.11 -3.08 21.18
C MET A 51 7.83 -3.27 22.67
N MET A 52 6.58 -3.50 23.07
CA MET A 52 6.15 -3.51 24.47
C MET A 52 5.56 -4.85 24.91
N GLY A 53 5.24 -5.75 24.00
CA GLY A 53 4.67 -7.05 24.29
C GLY A 53 5.71 -8.07 24.75
N ARG A 54 5.23 -9.09 25.46
CA ARG A 54 6.05 -10.26 25.82
C ARG A 54 6.08 -11.23 24.65
N ASP A 55 7.25 -11.53 24.15
CA ASP A 55 7.47 -12.55 23.11
C ASP A 55 7.03 -13.95 23.61
N LEU A 56 6.17 -14.60 22.86
CA LEU A 56 5.66 -15.97 23.11
C LEU A 56 6.27 -17.01 22.16
N GLY A 57 7.17 -16.60 21.26
CA GLY A 57 7.87 -17.48 20.33
C GLY A 57 7.23 -17.55 18.95
N ILE A 58 7.60 -18.60 18.23
CA ILE A 58 7.29 -18.79 16.81
C ILE A 58 5.78 -19.11 16.63
N PRO A 59 5.09 -18.48 15.66
CA PRO A 59 3.72 -18.80 15.31
C PRO A 59 3.61 -20.14 14.56
N ARG A 60 2.38 -20.61 14.32
CA ARG A 60 2.15 -21.74 13.41
C ARG A 60 2.39 -21.30 11.97
N TRP A 61 3.10 -22.09 11.20
CA TRP A 61 3.46 -21.82 9.80
C TRP A 61 2.26 -21.72 8.85
N SER A 62 1.13 -22.35 9.23
CA SER A 62 -0.12 -22.28 8.48
C SER A 62 -0.84 -20.93 8.56
N MET A 63 -0.42 -20.06 9.49
CA MET A 63 -1.04 -18.75 9.63
C MET A 63 -0.82 -17.89 8.38
N ARG A 64 -1.85 -17.12 8.05
CA ARG A 64 -1.90 -16.23 6.90
C ARG A 64 -2.29 -14.83 7.36
N ILE A 65 -1.77 -13.82 6.70
CA ILE A 65 -2.21 -12.43 6.87
C ILE A 65 -2.92 -12.02 5.58
N ASP A 66 -4.17 -11.61 5.73
CA ASP A 66 -4.98 -11.08 4.65
C ASP A 66 -5.13 -9.56 4.81
N ASP A 67 -5.30 -8.89 3.66
CA ASP A 67 -5.51 -7.44 3.58
C ASP A 67 -4.44 -6.58 4.28
N ALA A 68 -3.18 -7.07 4.31
CA ALA A 68 -2.05 -6.22 4.64
C ALA A 68 -1.94 -5.11 3.58
N THR A 69 -1.50 -3.93 3.99
CA THR A 69 -1.45 -2.78 3.09
C THR A 69 -0.07 -2.14 3.10
N MET A 70 0.50 -1.96 1.91
CA MET A 70 1.67 -1.15 1.64
C MET A 70 1.20 0.23 1.17
N PHE A 71 1.63 1.30 1.83
CA PHE A 71 1.37 2.66 1.42
C PHE A 71 2.43 3.14 0.44
N LEU A 72 1.97 3.79 -0.62
CA LEU A 72 2.81 4.39 -1.65
C LEU A 72 2.98 5.88 -1.38
N LYS A 73 4.20 6.36 -1.48
CA LYS A 73 4.56 7.76 -1.28
C LYS A 73 4.42 8.53 -2.60
N ARG A 74 3.80 9.71 -2.54
CA ARG A 74 3.90 10.73 -3.59
C ARG A 74 5.24 11.46 -3.48
N SER A 75 5.66 12.13 -4.55
CA SER A 75 6.74 13.10 -4.41
C SER A 75 6.31 14.28 -3.54
N ASP A 76 7.28 14.94 -2.91
CA ASP A 76 6.99 16.12 -2.09
C ASP A 76 6.37 17.24 -2.94
N GLU A 77 6.73 17.35 -4.21
CA GLU A 77 6.13 18.30 -5.19
C GLU A 77 4.65 17.99 -5.44
N HIS A 78 4.30 16.70 -5.62
CA HIS A 78 2.92 16.27 -5.79
C HIS A 78 2.08 16.49 -4.52
N GLU A 79 2.68 16.35 -3.35
CA GLU A 79 2.00 16.59 -2.08
C GLU A 79 1.69 18.08 -1.91
N VAL A 80 2.65 18.97 -2.19
CA VAL A 80 2.46 20.43 -2.20
C VAL A 80 1.39 20.83 -3.22
N ALA A 81 1.44 20.28 -4.41
CA ALA A 81 0.47 20.58 -5.46
C ALA A 81 -0.97 20.11 -5.12
N LEU A 82 -1.08 18.95 -4.46
CA LEU A 82 -2.37 18.45 -3.97
C LEU A 82 -2.97 19.35 -2.88
N HIS A 83 -2.14 19.80 -1.92
CA HIS A 83 -2.58 20.73 -0.89
C HIS A 83 -3.04 22.08 -1.49
N ALA A 84 -2.31 22.59 -2.49
CA ALA A 84 -2.71 23.80 -3.21
C ALA A 84 -4.07 23.61 -3.92
N LEU A 85 -4.30 22.47 -4.56
CA LEU A 85 -5.58 22.17 -5.20
C LEU A 85 -6.72 22.09 -4.17
N ILE A 86 -6.50 21.45 -3.02
CA ILE A 86 -7.51 21.36 -1.95
C ILE A 86 -7.90 22.77 -1.48
N ALA A 87 -6.91 23.64 -1.25
CA ALA A 87 -7.18 25.03 -0.84
C ALA A 87 -8.00 25.81 -1.89
N GLU A 88 -7.69 25.65 -3.17
CA GLU A 88 -8.47 26.24 -4.26
C GLU A 88 -9.91 25.70 -4.33
N MET A 89 -10.12 24.43 -4.03
CA MET A 89 -11.46 23.83 -4.01
C MET A 89 -12.32 24.30 -2.82
N GLU A 90 -11.71 24.79 -1.76
CA GLU A 90 -12.36 25.32 -0.57
C GLU A 90 -12.64 26.83 -0.68
N ASP A 91 -11.97 27.56 -1.58
CA ASP A 91 -12.16 29.00 -1.80
C ASP A 91 -13.34 29.27 -2.74
N PRO A 92 -14.43 29.94 -2.27
CA PRO A 92 -15.57 30.28 -3.10
C PRO A 92 -15.23 31.22 -4.28
N ALA A 93 -14.11 31.94 -4.23
CA ALA A 93 -13.63 32.80 -5.31
C ALA A 93 -12.84 32.04 -6.39
N SER A 94 -12.46 30.83 -6.11
CA SER A 94 -11.69 29.99 -7.04
C SER A 94 -12.57 29.42 -8.17
N PRO A 95 -12.05 29.35 -9.41
CA PRO A 95 -12.71 28.66 -10.51
C PRO A 95 -12.86 27.15 -10.28
N PHE A 96 -12.22 26.56 -9.26
CA PHE A 96 -12.32 25.16 -8.86
C PHE A 96 -13.41 24.91 -7.79
N TYR A 97 -13.99 25.95 -7.24
CA TYR A 97 -15.10 25.83 -6.30
C TYR A 97 -16.44 25.72 -7.08
N PRO A 98 -17.34 24.79 -6.78
CA PRO A 98 -17.27 23.67 -5.85
C PRO A 98 -16.89 22.33 -6.53
N ASP A 99 -16.03 22.37 -7.52
CA ASP A 99 -15.66 21.18 -8.30
C ASP A 99 -15.07 20.10 -7.37
N ARG A 100 -15.34 18.84 -7.70
CA ARG A 100 -14.84 17.70 -6.96
C ARG A 100 -14.06 16.77 -7.90
N PHE A 101 -12.83 16.46 -7.52
CA PHE A 101 -12.03 15.48 -8.22
C PHE A 101 -12.40 14.07 -7.77
N THR A 102 -12.54 13.18 -8.71
CA THR A 102 -12.66 11.74 -8.42
C THR A 102 -11.31 11.17 -8.00
N TYR A 103 -11.32 10.04 -7.27
CA TYR A 103 -10.09 9.32 -6.92
C TYR A 103 -9.22 8.97 -8.13
N LYS A 104 -9.83 8.72 -9.30
CA LYS A 104 -9.10 8.46 -10.54
C LYS A 104 -8.39 9.70 -11.08
N GLU A 105 -9.01 10.85 -11.00
CA GLU A 105 -8.41 12.12 -11.40
C GLU A 105 -7.27 12.50 -10.45
N VAL A 106 -7.47 12.37 -9.13
CA VAL A 106 -6.40 12.53 -8.15
C VAL A 106 -5.23 11.60 -8.45
N ALA A 107 -5.48 10.33 -8.82
CA ALA A 107 -4.44 9.38 -9.20
C ALA A 107 -3.67 9.79 -10.45
N ILE A 108 -4.32 10.43 -11.42
CA ILE A 108 -3.68 10.88 -12.66
C ILE A 108 -2.70 12.02 -12.39
N PHE A 109 -3.09 12.97 -11.54
CA PHE A 109 -2.27 14.17 -11.28
C PHE A 109 -1.27 13.99 -10.15
N PHE A 110 -1.61 13.24 -9.12
CA PHE A 110 -0.88 13.19 -7.86
C PHE A 110 -0.53 11.78 -7.38
N GLY A 111 -1.07 10.73 -8.01
CA GLY A 111 -0.75 9.34 -7.68
C GLY A 111 0.63 8.95 -8.22
N LEU A 112 1.16 7.84 -7.69
CA LEU A 112 2.36 7.25 -8.24
C LEU A 112 2.14 6.90 -9.74
N PRO A 113 3.12 7.15 -10.63
CA PRO A 113 3.03 6.78 -12.04
C PRO A 113 2.65 5.31 -12.22
N GLY A 114 1.80 5.02 -13.20
CA GLY A 114 1.34 3.64 -13.44
C GLY A 114 2.48 2.66 -13.66
N ARG A 115 3.53 3.09 -14.37
CA ARG A 115 4.73 2.26 -14.60
C ARG A 115 5.47 1.89 -13.31
N ASP A 116 5.55 2.81 -12.34
CA ASP A 116 6.17 2.52 -11.05
C ASP A 116 5.30 1.58 -10.22
N VAL A 117 3.98 1.77 -10.23
CA VAL A 117 3.03 0.82 -9.62
C VAL A 117 3.20 -0.57 -10.23
N ASP A 118 3.32 -0.67 -11.55
CA ASP A 118 3.52 -1.95 -12.26
C ASP A 118 4.86 -2.62 -11.88
N LYS A 119 5.93 -1.83 -11.68
CA LYS A 119 7.23 -2.33 -11.19
C LYS A 119 7.09 -2.92 -9.78
N VAL A 120 6.43 -2.20 -8.86
CA VAL A 120 6.17 -2.69 -7.49
C VAL A 120 5.31 -3.95 -7.52
N LEU A 121 4.21 -3.96 -8.28
CA LEU A 121 3.35 -5.14 -8.42
C LEU A 121 4.10 -6.35 -8.99
N SER A 122 4.98 -6.13 -9.96
CA SER A 122 5.79 -7.20 -10.55
C SER A 122 6.74 -7.81 -9.52
N TRP A 123 7.39 -6.97 -8.70
CA TRP A 123 8.20 -7.44 -7.58
C TRP A 123 7.35 -8.22 -6.55
N MET A 124 6.18 -7.71 -6.17
CA MET A 124 5.29 -8.40 -5.23
C MET A 124 4.85 -9.78 -5.74
N ARG A 125 4.54 -9.89 -7.04
CA ARG A 125 4.21 -11.18 -7.67
C ARG A 125 5.40 -12.14 -7.68
N LEU A 126 6.60 -11.66 -7.97
CA LEU A 126 7.83 -12.47 -7.88
C LEU A 126 8.05 -13.00 -6.46
N LYS A 127 7.66 -12.23 -5.44
CA LYS A 127 7.67 -12.65 -4.03
C LYS A 127 6.50 -13.56 -3.66
N LYS A 128 5.63 -13.90 -4.60
CA LYS A 128 4.43 -14.75 -4.40
C LYS A 128 3.42 -14.16 -3.42
N LEU A 129 3.38 -12.83 -3.31
CA LEU A 129 2.30 -12.15 -2.60
C LEU A 129 1.01 -12.25 -3.42
N GLU A 130 -0.11 -12.41 -2.75
CA GLU A 130 -1.41 -12.72 -3.34
C GLU A 130 -2.41 -11.58 -3.15
N SER A 131 -3.58 -11.69 -3.79
CA SER A 131 -4.71 -10.75 -3.65
C SER A 131 -4.32 -9.27 -3.85
N LEU A 132 -3.38 -9.01 -4.79
CA LEU A 132 -2.85 -7.67 -5.03
C LEU A 132 -3.94 -6.73 -5.56
N LYS A 133 -4.27 -5.69 -4.79
CA LYS A 133 -5.26 -4.66 -5.17
C LYS A 133 -4.64 -3.28 -5.00
N VAL A 134 -4.62 -2.50 -6.07
CA VAL A 134 -4.17 -1.10 -6.05
C VAL A 134 -5.36 -0.21 -5.73
N SER A 135 -5.18 0.74 -4.82
CA SER A 135 -6.22 1.74 -4.53
C SER A 135 -6.50 2.62 -5.75
N PRO A 136 -7.73 3.12 -5.95
CA PRO A 136 -8.07 3.97 -7.09
C PRO A 136 -7.20 5.23 -7.20
N ALA A 137 -6.71 5.77 -6.09
CA ALA A 137 -5.82 6.92 -6.04
C ALA A 137 -4.33 6.57 -6.19
N ARG A 138 -3.97 5.30 -6.35
CA ARG A 138 -2.59 4.79 -6.42
C ARG A 138 -1.73 5.19 -5.21
N THR A 139 -2.34 5.22 -4.04
CA THR A 139 -1.68 5.55 -2.76
C THR A 139 -1.40 4.34 -1.91
N SER A 140 -1.91 3.17 -2.29
CA SER A 140 -1.69 1.94 -1.54
C SER A 140 -1.90 0.69 -2.40
N ILE A 141 -1.27 -0.40 -1.97
CA ILE A 141 -1.46 -1.74 -2.50
C ILE A 141 -1.81 -2.65 -1.33
N THR A 142 -3.00 -3.26 -1.39
CA THR A 142 -3.40 -4.30 -0.45
C THR A 142 -2.94 -5.66 -0.96
N PHE A 143 -2.50 -6.54 -0.07
CA PHE A 143 -1.97 -7.86 -0.41
C PHE A 143 -2.22 -8.86 0.72
N SER A 144 -2.05 -10.14 0.39
CA SER A 144 -2.18 -11.26 1.33
C SER A 144 -1.01 -12.22 1.15
N GLY A 145 -0.75 -13.03 2.16
CA GLY A 145 0.27 -14.07 2.09
C GLY A 145 0.37 -14.92 3.35
N ASN A 146 0.87 -16.14 3.22
CA ASN A 146 1.26 -16.91 4.39
C ASN A 146 2.54 -16.33 5.01
N LEU A 147 2.82 -16.68 6.26
CA LEU A 147 3.94 -16.10 7.00
C LEU A 147 5.29 -16.32 6.32
N LEU A 148 5.54 -17.50 5.75
CA LEU A 148 6.81 -17.81 5.07
C LEU A 148 7.04 -16.89 3.86
N VAL A 149 5.99 -16.63 3.10
CA VAL A 149 6.04 -15.71 1.94
C VAL A 149 6.30 -14.28 2.41
N LEU A 150 5.61 -13.82 3.46
CA LEU A 150 5.78 -12.48 4.01
C LEU A 150 7.17 -12.28 4.62
N GLU A 151 7.67 -13.26 5.39
CA GLU A 151 9.03 -13.25 5.95
C GLU A 151 10.10 -13.17 4.86
N ALA A 152 9.96 -13.98 3.80
CA ALA A 152 10.88 -13.96 2.67
C ALA A 152 10.77 -12.67 1.83
N ALA A 153 9.56 -12.13 1.66
CA ALA A 153 9.33 -10.90 0.89
C ALA A 153 9.92 -9.68 1.57
N PHE A 154 9.75 -9.56 2.88
CA PHE A 154 10.11 -8.37 3.66
C PHE A 154 11.32 -8.53 4.56
N CYS A 155 12.01 -9.67 4.50
CA CYS A 155 13.20 -10.01 5.31
C CYS A 155 13.00 -9.76 6.80
N THR A 156 11.89 -10.22 7.33
CA THR A 156 11.54 -10.15 8.75
C THR A 156 11.18 -11.54 9.27
N GLN A 157 10.86 -11.66 10.55
CA GLN A 157 10.28 -12.85 11.16
C GLN A 157 8.97 -12.45 11.83
N PHE A 158 7.95 -13.28 11.74
CA PHE A 158 6.74 -13.10 12.53
C PHE A 158 6.83 -13.89 13.82
N ARG A 159 6.39 -13.25 14.91
CA ARG A 159 6.37 -13.86 16.25
C ARG A 159 5.04 -13.57 16.93
N ARG A 160 4.71 -14.37 17.93
CA ARG A 160 3.54 -14.15 18.78
C ARG A 160 3.97 -13.29 19.97
N TYR A 161 3.17 -12.30 20.28
CA TYR A 161 3.39 -11.41 21.42
C TYR A 161 2.16 -11.38 22.31
N ARG A 162 2.35 -11.29 23.63
CA ARG A 162 1.28 -11.00 24.59
C ARG A 162 1.37 -9.53 25.00
N PHE A 163 0.33 -8.80 24.66
CA PHE A 163 0.21 -7.38 25.01
C PHE A 163 -1.21 -7.12 25.53
N GLU A 164 -1.33 -6.46 26.69
CA GLU A 164 -2.61 -6.20 27.37
C GLU A 164 -3.52 -7.43 27.50
N GLY A 165 -2.94 -8.58 27.84
CA GLY A 165 -3.67 -9.82 28.03
C GLY A 165 -4.12 -10.55 26.76
N LYS A 166 -3.90 -9.98 25.56
CA LYS A 166 -4.24 -10.57 24.27
C LYS A 166 -3.00 -11.07 23.55
N GLU A 167 -3.18 -12.03 22.65
CA GLU A 167 -2.10 -12.55 21.81
C GLU A 167 -2.19 -11.96 20.41
N TYR A 168 -1.07 -11.44 19.96
CA TYR A 168 -0.88 -10.84 18.64
C TYR A 168 0.18 -11.59 17.87
N LEU A 169 0.00 -11.63 16.55
CA LEU A 169 1.02 -11.93 15.59
C LEU A 169 1.57 -10.60 15.06
N ALA A 170 2.89 -10.42 15.07
CA ALA A 170 3.54 -9.21 14.53
C ALA A 170 4.94 -9.51 14.05
N ASN A 171 5.48 -8.64 13.17
CA ASN A 171 6.86 -8.72 12.71
C ASN A 171 7.84 -8.36 13.84
N ALA A 172 8.89 -9.17 13.99
CA ALA A 172 9.90 -9.01 15.05
C ALA A 172 10.94 -7.94 14.73
N HIS A 173 11.14 -7.64 13.46
CA HIS A 173 12.12 -6.68 12.96
C HIS A 173 11.45 -5.73 11.96
N GLU A 174 12.04 -4.56 11.75
CA GLU A 174 11.60 -3.66 10.69
C GLU A 174 11.58 -4.39 9.35
N LEU A 175 10.56 -4.09 8.56
CA LEU A 175 10.43 -4.62 7.21
C LEU A 175 11.51 -4.01 6.32
N SER A 176 11.98 -4.76 5.34
CA SER A 176 12.86 -4.23 4.32
C SER A 176 12.29 -4.50 2.92
N VAL A 177 12.62 -3.60 2.01
CA VAL A 177 12.25 -3.67 0.60
C VAL A 177 13.48 -3.40 -0.27
N PRO A 178 13.50 -3.82 -1.54
CA PRO A 178 14.58 -3.44 -2.46
C PRO A 178 14.81 -1.93 -2.49
N ALA A 179 16.07 -1.51 -2.48
CA ALA A 179 16.47 -0.11 -2.44
C ALA A 179 15.82 0.72 -3.57
N ALA A 180 15.70 0.13 -4.76
CA ALA A 180 15.10 0.78 -5.93
C ALA A 180 13.62 1.19 -5.73
N ILE A 181 12.84 0.43 -4.94
CA ILE A 181 11.42 0.75 -4.67
C ILE A 181 11.21 1.46 -3.34
N SER A 182 12.21 1.51 -2.47
CA SER A 182 12.10 2.16 -1.16
C SER A 182 11.66 3.63 -1.24
N PRO A 183 12.11 4.46 -2.20
CA PRO A 183 11.68 5.86 -2.29
C PRO A 183 10.19 6.07 -2.49
N VAL A 184 9.50 5.09 -3.07
CA VAL A 184 8.06 5.16 -3.35
C VAL A 184 7.19 4.46 -2.30
N ILE A 185 7.78 3.97 -1.22
CA ILE A 185 7.06 3.30 -0.12
C ILE A 185 7.12 4.19 1.11
N SER A 186 5.96 4.50 1.70
CA SER A 186 5.86 5.29 2.93
C SER A 186 5.65 4.45 4.18
N GLY A 187 5.17 3.22 4.08
CA GLY A 187 4.95 2.38 5.25
C GLY A 187 4.02 1.20 4.97
N PHE A 188 3.67 0.51 6.06
CA PHE A 188 2.80 -0.65 6.05
C PHE A 188 1.76 -0.55 7.15
N CYS A 189 0.61 -1.20 6.95
CA CYS A 189 -0.34 -1.45 8.02
C CYS A 189 -0.99 -2.83 7.87
N ASN A 190 -1.74 -3.23 8.91
CA ASN A 190 -2.44 -4.50 8.98
C ASN A 190 -1.53 -5.75 8.89
N LEU A 191 -0.28 -5.64 9.29
CA LEU A 191 0.63 -6.77 9.43
C LEU A 191 0.56 -7.40 10.84
N SER A 192 0.19 -6.60 11.85
CA SER A 192 -0.08 -7.10 13.20
C SER A 192 -1.54 -7.50 13.32
N ARG A 193 -1.81 -8.70 13.85
CA ARG A 193 -3.15 -9.27 13.96
C ARG A 193 -3.36 -9.97 15.30
N LEU A 194 -4.60 -9.91 15.81
CA LEU A 194 -5.01 -10.78 16.92
C LEU A 194 -4.99 -12.24 16.47
N VAL A 195 -4.35 -13.11 17.24
CA VAL A 195 -4.24 -14.54 16.90
C VAL A 195 -5.63 -15.21 16.86
N SER A 196 -6.57 -14.77 17.69
CA SER A 196 -7.96 -15.26 17.69
C SER A 196 -8.70 -14.97 16.38
N GLU A 197 -8.45 -13.84 15.72
CA GLU A 197 -9.03 -13.48 14.42
C GLU A 197 -8.49 -14.35 13.29
N LEU A 198 -7.19 -14.66 13.31
CA LEU A 198 -6.55 -15.52 12.32
C LEU A 198 -7.05 -16.97 12.40
N GLN A 199 -7.30 -17.46 13.62
CA GLN A 199 -7.80 -18.82 13.84
C GLN A 199 -9.27 -18.98 13.42
N ALA A 200 -10.09 -17.93 13.57
CA ALA A 200 -11.47 -17.94 13.11
C ALA A 200 -11.56 -18.04 11.57
N HIS A 201 -10.65 -17.34 10.86
CA HIS A 201 -10.63 -17.36 9.40
C HIS A 201 -10.18 -18.71 8.80
N ASP A 202 -9.26 -19.41 9.47
CA ASP A 202 -8.85 -20.77 9.07
C ASP A 202 -10.02 -21.76 9.20
N GLN A 203 -10.84 -21.66 10.25
CA GLN A 203 -12.00 -22.54 10.44
C GLN A 203 -13.10 -22.30 9.40
N ASP A 204 -13.38 -21.05 9.06
CA ASP A 204 -14.39 -20.70 8.04
C ASP A 204 -13.96 -21.16 6.63
N SER A 205 -12.68 -21.13 6.31
CA SER A 205 -12.14 -21.62 5.03
C SER A 205 -12.19 -23.15 4.93
N GLU A 206 -11.91 -23.88 6.00
CA GLU A 206 -12.03 -25.35 6.03
C GLU A 206 -13.49 -25.80 5.92
N ILE A 207 -14.42 -25.09 6.56
CA ILE A 207 -15.85 -25.36 6.47
C ILE A 207 -16.36 -25.11 5.04
N SER A 208 -15.96 -24.02 4.41
CA SER A 208 -16.35 -23.69 3.02
C SER A 208 -15.83 -24.70 2.01
N GLN A 209 -14.59 -25.20 2.14
CA GLN A 209 -14.07 -26.27 1.30
C GLN A 209 -14.79 -27.61 1.51
N LYS A 210 -15.16 -27.93 2.74
CA LYS A 210 -15.80 -29.23 3.07
C LYS A 210 -17.28 -29.31 2.65
N TYR A 211 -17.96 -28.18 2.53
CA TYR A 211 -19.37 -28.10 2.15
C TYR A 211 -19.64 -27.54 0.76
N GLY A 212 -18.64 -26.96 0.08
CA GLY A 212 -18.74 -26.44 -1.28
C GLY A 212 -18.65 -27.49 -2.40
N GLU A 213 -18.23 -28.74 -2.09
CA GLU A 213 -18.15 -29.85 -3.06
C GLU A 213 -19.41 -30.74 -3.15
N ARG A 214 -20.51 -30.35 -2.52
CA ARG A 214 -21.78 -31.08 -2.57
C ARG A 214 -22.92 -30.19 -3.12
N GLY A 215 -22.76 -29.69 -4.32
CA GLY A 215 -23.80 -28.99 -5.05
C GLY A 215 -23.76 -29.33 -6.53
#